data_df181f8a03f5fbf5e05d37cffec22947
#
_entry.id   df181f8a03f5fbf5e05d37cffec22947
#
_cell.length_a   1.000
_cell.length_b   1.000
_cell.length_c   1.000
_cell.angle_alpha   90.00
_cell.angle_beta   90.00
_cell.angle_gamma   90.00
#
_symmetry.space_group_name_H-M   'P 1'
#
loop_
_entity.id
_entity.type
_entity.pdbx_description
1 polymer ?
#
loop_
_entity_poly.entity_id
_entity_poly.type
_entity_poly.pdbx_seq_one_letter_code
_entity_poly.pdbx_strand_id
1 'polypeptide(L)'
;MTRHSEKKIAARAKFRDKLLESSNPVVAFLTKMAMFFKIKMWAFIEWITAALRKMGVRWKKYEWLKQYKNKYDGKRCFIVATGPSLTVEDLSLLKNEITFGMNSICMSSKLTDWIPTFFGVQDQNVYRKIKDSLENYPCENIFVGSTVSFECDIKDSYKEFPMHTRYHLFEGDYL
;
A
#
# COMPACT_ATOMS: atom_id res chain seq x y z
N MET A 1 8.37 11.74 -4.06
CA MET A 1 7.56 12.38 -5.14
C MET A 1 7.85 13.87 -5.12
N THR A 2 8.36 14.42 -6.22
CA THR A 2 8.64 15.84 -6.25
C THR A 2 7.34 16.63 -6.16
N ARG A 3 7.34 17.77 -5.46
CA ARG A 3 6.22 18.75 -5.38
C ARG A 3 5.57 19.02 -6.75
N HIS A 4 6.31 18.75 -7.84
CA HIS A 4 5.85 18.88 -9.22
C HIS A 4 4.90 17.76 -9.66
N SER A 5 5.09 16.52 -9.19
CA SER A 5 4.20 15.39 -9.53
C SER A 5 2.86 15.48 -8.78
N GLU A 6 2.86 15.94 -7.53
CA GLU A 6 1.63 16.21 -6.76
C GLU A 6 0.76 17.26 -7.43
N LYS A 7 1.38 18.36 -7.88
CA LYS A 7 0.67 19.40 -8.63
C LYS A 7 0.04 18.87 -9.92
N LYS A 8 0.74 17.99 -10.64
CA LYS A 8 0.19 17.35 -11.86
C LYS A 8 -0.99 16.43 -11.56
N ILE A 9 -0.91 15.64 -10.50
CA ILE A 9 -2.01 14.74 -10.09
C ILE A 9 -3.23 15.57 -9.69
N ALA A 10 -3.04 16.58 -8.84
CA ALA A 10 -4.13 17.48 -8.42
C ALA A 10 -4.75 18.24 -9.60
N ALA A 11 -3.94 18.70 -10.56
CA ALA A 11 -4.45 19.36 -11.76
C ALA A 11 -5.28 18.42 -12.64
N ARG A 12 -4.85 17.16 -12.80
CA ARG A 12 -5.61 16.14 -13.54
C ARG A 12 -6.93 15.80 -12.86
N ALA A 13 -6.94 15.67 -11.53
CA ALA A 13 -8.16 15.43 -10.76
C ALA A 13 -9.14 16.59 -10.94
N LYS A 14 -8.69 17.82 -10.73
CA LYS A 14 -9.51 19.04 -10.92
C LYS A 14 -10.07 19.18 -12.34
N PHE A 15 -9.26 18.82 -13.35
CA PHE A 15 -9.71 18.84 -14.74
C PHE A 15 -10.80 17.79 -15.00
N ARG A 16 -10.62 16.56 -14.49
CA ARG A 16 -11.62 15.50 -14.55
C ARG A 16 -12.94 15.92 -13.92
N ASP A 17 -12.88 16.47 -12.71
CA ASP A 17 -14.04 16.88 -11.94
C ASP A 17 -14.81 17.98 -12.68
N LYS A 18 -14.10 18.96 -13.26
CA LYS A 18 -14.69 19.98 -14.14
C LYS A 18 -15.39 19.40 -15.37
N LEU A 19 -14.87 18.31 -15.95
CA LEU A 19 -15.52 17.64 -17.08
C LEU A 19 -16.78 16.86 -16.64
N LEU A 20 -16.76 16.26 -15.44
CA LEU A 20 -17.90 15.55 -14.88
C LEU A 20 -19.05 16.49 -14.51
N GLU A 21 -18.73 17.71 -14.06
CA GLU A 21 -19.68 18.78 -13.69
C GLU A 21 -20.05 19.67 -14.88
N SER A 22 -19.63 19.29 -16.09
CA SER A 22 -19.93 20.09 -17.30
C SER A 22 -21.44 20.25 -17.48
N SER A 23 -21.88 21.46 -17.76
CA SER A 23 -23.26 21.78 -18.13
C SER A 23 -23.69 21.12 -19.45
N ASN A 24 -22.74 20.68 -20.27
CA ASN A 24 -23.03 19.92 -21.49
C ASN A 24 -23.19 18.41 -21.14
N PRO A 25 -24.42 17.87 -21.28
CA PRO A 25 -24.70 16.47 -20.90
C PRO A 25 -23.89 15.45 -21.71
N VAL A 26 -23.54 15.77 -22.95
CA VAL A 26 -22.73 14.89 -23.81
C VAL A 26 -21.31 14.77 -23.28
N VAL A 27 -20.70 15.90 -22.89
CA VAL A 27 -19.34 15.92 -22.30
C VAL A 27 -19.31 15.13 -21.00
N ALA A 28 -20.27 15.35 -20.12
CA ALA A 28 -20.38 14.62 -18.86
C ALA A 28 -20.55 13.12 -19.08
N PHE A 29 -21.41 12.72 -20.02
CA PHE A 29 -21.64 11.32 -20.39
C PHE A 29 -20.37 10.66 -20.95
N LEU A 30 -19.72 11.28 -21.92
CA LEU A 30 -18.49 10.76 -22.52
C LEU A 30 -17.37 10.62 -21.47
N THR A 31 -17.26 11.56 -20.55
CA THR A 31 -16.28 11.50 -19.44
C THR A 31 -16.55 10.30 -18.52
N LYS A 32 -17.82 10.07 -18.13
CA LYS A 32 -18.23 8.90 -17.35
C LYS A 32 -17.93 7.60 -18.07
N MET A 33 -18.23 7.53 -19.37
CA MET A 33 -17.93 6.35 -20.20
C MET A 33 -16.44 6.09 -20.28
N ALA A 34 -15.62 7.11 -20.53
CA ALA A 34 -14.16 6.97 -20.57
C ALA A 34 -13.59 6.48 -19.23
N MET A 35 -14.11 6.99 -18.12
CA MET A 35 -13.74 6.51 -16.77
C MET A 35 -14.15 5.06 -16.56
N PHE A 36 -15.39 4.69 -16.93
CA PHE A 36 -15.86 3.31 -16.83
C PHE A 36 -14.97 2.34 -17.61
N PHE A 37 -14.64 2.66 -18.87
CA PHE A 37 -13.73 1.83 -19.67
C PHE A 37 -12.32 1.76 -19.07
N LYS A 38 -11.79 2.88 -18.60
CA LYS A 38 -10.50 2.90 -17.92
C LYS A 38 -10.49 1.97 -16.71
N ILE A 39 -11.50 2.05 -15.87
CA ILE A 39 -11.64 1.20 -14.66
C ILE A 39 -11.70 -0.28 -15.05
N LYS A 40 -12.57 -0.63 -16.03
CA LYS A 40 -12.72 -2.01 -16.50
C LYS A 40 -11.43 -2.56 -17.12
N MET A 41 -10.73 -1.74 -17.89
CA MET A 41 -9.43 -2.11 -18.46
C MET A 41 -8.38 -2.38 -17.38
N TRP A 42 -8.28 -1.54 -16.37
CA TRP A 42 -7.38 -1.77 -15.22
C TRP A 42 -7.73 -3.03 -14.46
N ALA A 43 -9.01 -3.25 -14.16
CA ALA A 43 -9.48 -4.47 -13.50
C ALA A 43 -9.13 -5.73 -14.30
N PHE A 44 -9.24 -5.67 -15.62
CA PHE A 44 -8.88 -6.76 -16.52
C PHE A 44 -7.36 -7.04 -16.51
N ILE A 45 -6.53 -5.99 -16.58
CA ILE A 45 -5.08 -6.12 -16.48
C ILE A 45 -4.67 -6.74 -15.14
N GLU A 46 -5.29 -6.33 -14.05
CA GLU A 46 -5.04 -6.91 -12.73
C GLU A 46 -5.49 -8.36 -12.63
N TRP A 47 -6.62 -8.70 -13.21
CA TRP A 47 -7.08 -10.08 -13.26
C TRP A 47 -6.08 -10.97 -14.02
N ILE A 48 -5.61 -10.53 -15.21
CA ILE A 48 -4.59 -11.24 -15.98
C ILE A 48 -3.30 -11.37 -15.15
N THR A 49 -2.82 -10.30 -14.55
CA THR A 49 -1.58 -10.33 -13.78
C THR A 49 -1.70 -11.22 -12.54
N ALA A 50 -2.88 -11.29 -11.92
CA ALA A 50 -3.16 -12.21 -10.81
C ALA A 50 -3.18 -13.67 -11.29
N ALA A 51 -3.80 -13.95 -12.45
CA ALA A 51 -3.82 -15.28 -13.05
C ALA A 51 -2.40 -15.75 -13.41
N LEU A 52 -1.61 -14.90 -14.04
CA LEU A 52 -0.21 -15.18 -14.37
C LEU A 52 0.64 -15.49 -13.11
N ARG A 53 0.42 -14.74 -12.01
CA ARG A 53 1.09 -15.02 -10.74
C ARG A 53 0.70 -16.39 -10.16
N LYS A 54 -0.58 -16.77 -10.25
CA LYS A 54 -1.04 -18.12 -9.84
C LYS A 54 -0.39 -19.23 -10.66
N MET A 55 -0.15 -18.99 -11.94
CA MET A 55 0.58 -19.90 -12.85
C MET A 55 2.10 -19.88 -12.61
N GLY A 56 2.61 -19.13 -11.66
CA GLY A 56 4.03 -19.06 -11.34
C GLY A 56 4.82 -18.01 -12.12
N VAL A 57 4.19 -17.29 -13.05
CA VAL A 57 4.82 -16.18 -13.77
C VAL A 57 4.98 -15.00 -12.81
N ARG A 58 6.21 -14.60 -12.56
CA ARG A 58 6.54 -13.50 -11.66
C ARG A 58 7.34 -12.42 -12.37
N TRP A 59 6.98 -11.18 -12.09
CA TRP A 59 7.79 -10.06 -12.51
C TRP A 59 9.12 -10.09 -11.74
N LYS A 60 10.23 -9.88 -12.41
CA LYS A 60 11.58 -9.84 -11.81
C LYS A 60 11.63 -8.97 -10.54
N LYS A 61 10.89 -7.87 -10.56
CA LYS A 61 10.70 -6.94 -9.44
C LYS A 61 10.23 -7.60 -8.12
N TYR A 62 9.48 -8.71 -8.19
CA TYR A 62 8.92 -9.40 -7.03
C TYR A 62 9.57 -10.76 -6.75
N GLU A 63 10.72 -11.05 -7.38
CA GLU A 63 11.43 -12.33 -7.16
C GLU A 63 11.91 -12.50 -5.72
N TRP A 64 12.20 -11.39 -5.04
CA TRP A 64 12.60 -11.38 -3.64
C TRP A 64 11.57 -12.06 -2.71
N LEU A 65 10.28 -12.12 -3.09
CA LEU A 65 9.26 -12.83 -2.33
C LEU A 65 9.54 -14.35 -2.22
N LYS A 66 10.28 -14.93 -3.17
CA LYS A 66 10.62 -16.37 -3.16
C LYS A 66 11.39 -16.77 -1.90
N GLN A 67 12.22 -15.89 -1.36
CA GLN A 67 13.02 -16.15 -0.16
C GLN A 67 12.18 -16.43 1.10
N TYR A 68 10.91 -15.98 1.09
CA TYR A 68 10.00 -16.20 2.22
C TYR A 68 9.08 -17.40 2.04
N LYS A 69 9.06 -18.01 0.84
CA LYS A 69 8.23 -19.19 0.58
C LYS A 69 8.64 -20.33 1.50
N ASN A 70 7.71 -20.80 2.32
CA ASN A 70 7.88 -21.91 3.28
C ASN A 70 8.94 -21.63 4.38
N LYS A 71 9.54 -20.43 4.43
CA LYS A 71 10.59 -20.10 5.42
C LYS A 71 10.10 -20.20 6.87
N TYR A 72 8.81 -19.95 7.08
CA TYR A 72 8.19 -19.92 8.40
C TYR A 72 7.09 -20.97 8.52
N ASP A 73 7.16 -22.05 7.72
CA ASP A 73 6.20 -23.13 7.77
C ASP A 73 6.14 -23.76 9.18
N GLY A 74 4.93 -24.02 9.68
CA GLY A 74 4.69 -24.48 11.04
C GLY A 74 4.99 -23.48 12.16
N LYS A 75 5.40 -22.24 11.85
CA LYS A 75 5.61 -21.18 12.84
C LYS A 75 4.36 -20.30 12.98
N ARG A 76 4.05 -19.85 14.20
CA ARG A 76 3.03 -18.83 14.42
C ARG A 76 3.57 -17.44 14.09
N CYS A 77 2.69 -16.56 13.65
CA CYS A 77 3.02 -15.15 13.42
C CYS A 77 1.91 -14.27 14.00
N PHE A 78 2.31 -13.20 14.69
CA PHE A 78 1.38 -12.21 15.23
C PHE A 78 1.28 -11.01 14.30
N ILE A 79 0.08 -10.67 13.88
CA ILE A 79 -0.19 -9.44 13.12
C ILE A 79 -0.53 -8.35 14.12
N VAL A 80 0.30 -7.32 14.18
CA VAL A 80 0.18 -6.22 15.14
C VAL A 80 -0.31 -4.97 14.43
N ALA A 81 -1.53 -4.57 14.73
CA ALA A 81 -2.16 -3.34 14.23
C ALA A 81 -2.28 -2.30 15.37
N THR A 82 -2.56 -1.06 15.00
CA THR A 82 -2.67 0.07 15.94
C THR A 82 -4.09 0.20 16.50
N GLY A 83 -4.54 -0.80 17.23
CA GLY A 83 -5.80 -0.71 17.99
C GLY A 83 -5.62 0.08 19.28
N PRO A 84 -6.67 0.74 19.81
CA PRO A 84 -6.59 1.51 21.06
C PRO A 84 -6.34 0.64 22.30
N SER A 85 -6.57 -0.67 22.19
CA SER A 85 -6.32 -1.64 23.27
C SER A 85 -4.89 -2.18 23.31
N LEU A 86 -4.06 -1.87 22.31
CA LEU A 86 -2.69 -2.33 22.27
C LEU A 86 -1.83 -1.53 23.25
N THR A 87 -1.16 -2.23 24.15
CA THR A 87 -0.27 -1.63 25.17
C THR A 87 1.20 -1.88 24.84
N VAL A 88 2.09 -1.15 25.50
CA VAL A 88 3.55 -1.37 25.39
C VAL A 88 3.94 -2.70 26.01
N GLU A 89 3.24 -3.12 27.08
CA GLU A 89 3.41 -4.40 27.73
C GLU A 89 3.12 -5.56 26.77
N ASP A 90 2.03 -5.47 25.98
CA ASP A 90 1.69 -6.47 24.96
C ASP A 90 2.82 -6.61 23.93
N LEU A 91 3.38 -5.50 23.47
CA LEU A 91 4.50 -5.52 22.53
C LEU A 91 5.75 -6.17 23.14
N SER A 92 5.99 -5.98 24.42
CA SER A 92 7.11 -6.58 25.14
C SER A 92 7.05 -8.11 25.18
N LEU A 93 5.84 -8.67 25.24
CA LEU A 93 5.61 -10.12 25.19
C LEU A 93 5.95 -10.74 23.81
N LEU A 94 5.99 -9.92 22.76
CA LEU A 94 6.23 -10.34 21.39
C LEU A 94 7.71 -10.30 20.95
N LYS A 95 8.64 -10.00 21.84
CA LYS A 95 10.07 -9.81 21.50
C LYS A 95 10.71 -11.02 20.80
N ASN A 96 10.28 -12.23 21.12
CA ASN A 96 10.84 -13.47 20.57
C ASN A 96 9.91 -14.15 19.56
N GLU A 97 8.88 -13.48 19.13
CA GLU A 97 7.89 -14.01 18.20
C GLU A 97 8.10 -13.46 16.79
N ILE A 98 7.64 -14.23 15.80
CA ILE A 98 7.54 -13.71 14.43
C ILE A 98 6.36 -12.74 14.39
N THR A 99 6.61 -11.50 14.03
CA THR A 99 5.59 -10.46 14.07
C THR A 99 5.53 -9.69 12.75
N PHE A 100 4.33 -9.28 12.39
CA PHE A 100 4.09 -8.39 11.25
C PHE A 100 3.40 -7.12 11.76
N GLY A 101 4.15 -6.04 11.86
CA GLY A 101 3.61 -4.73 12.21
C GLY A 101 3.10 -3.98 10.99
N MET A 102 2.09 -3.13 11.16
CA MET A 102 1.53 -2.36 10.06
C MET A 102 1.17 -0.92 10.44
N ASN A 103 1.08 -0.09 9.43
CA ASN A 103 0.63 1.30 9.53
C ASN A 103 1.48 2.11 10.53
N SER A 104 0.83 2.78 11.49
CA SER A 104 1.50 3.67 12.43
C SER A 104 2.20 2.96 13.60
N ILE A 105 2.25 1.62 13.63
CA ILE A 105 2.95 0.87 14.69
C ILE A 105 4.45 1.22 14.76
N CYS A 106 5.06 1.66 13.68
CA CYS A 106 6.45 2.14 13.68
C CYS A 106 6.68 3.31 14.64
N MET A 107 5.64 4.07 14.98
CA MET A 107 5.73 5.17 15.93
C MET A 107 5.91 4.69 17.38
N SER A 108 5.59 3.42 17.67
CA SER A 108 5.79 2.83 19.01
C SER A 108 7.27 2.70 19.39
N SER A 109 8.19 2.76 18.42
CA SER A 109 9.64 2.76 18.69
C SER A 109 10.11 3.90 19.60
N LYS A 110 9.30 4.91 19.78
CA LYS A 110 9.53 6.00 20.77
C LYS A 110 9.19 5.60 22.20
N LEU A 111 8.44 4.51 22.38
CA LEU A 111 7.88 4.07 23.66
C LEU A 111 8.41 2.70 24.09
N THR A 112 8.94 1.90 23.16
CA THR A 112 9.40 0.54 23.39
C THR A 112 10.55 0.18 22.46
N ASP A 113 11.42 -0.74 22.90
CA ASP A 113 12.49 -1.33 22.08
C ASP A 113 11.99 -2.48 21.19
N TRP A 114 10.69 -2.77 21.24
CA TRP A 114 10.12 -3.82 20.38
C TRP A 114 10.11 -3.38 18.93
N ILE A 115 10.67 -4.22 18.06
CA ILE A 115 10.68 -4.04 16.62
C ILE A 115 10.09 -5.29 15.98
N PRO A 116 9.12 -5.18 15.06
CA PRO A 116 8.55 -6.33 14.40
C PRO A 116 9.55 -7.00 13.45
N THR A 117 9.39 -8.30 13.24
CA THR A 117 10.15 -9.06 12.24
C THR A 117 9.92 -8.51 10.83
N PHE A 118 8.68 -8.11 10.56
CA PHE A 118 8.24 -7.53 9.30
C PHE A 118 7.38 -6.30 9.56
N PHE A 119 7.52 -5.30 8.73
CA PHE A 119 6.66 -4.12 8.73
C PHE A 119 6.06 -3.89 7.36
N GLY A 120 4.78 -3.54 7.29
CA GLY A 120 4.08 -3.29 6.04
C GLY A 120 3.23 -2.02 6.04
N VAL A 121 3.25 -1.29 4.92
CA VAL A 121 2.36 -0.17 4.65
C VAL A 121 1.84 -0.25 3.22
N GLN A 122 0.54 -0.14 3.06
CA GLN A 122 -0.11 -0.21 1.75
C GLN A 122 -0.87 1.06 1.35
N ASP A 123 -1.24 1.88 2.33
CA ASP A 123 -1.96 3.14 2.10
C ASP A 123 -0.97 4.30 1.96
N GLN A 124 -1.08 5.04 0.87
CA GLN A 124 -0.20 6.17 0.56
C GLN A 124 -0.36 7.34 1.55
N ASN A 125 -1.57 7.56 2.08
CA ASN A 125 -1.81 8.64 3.03
C ASN A 125 -1.21 8.29 4.40
N VAL A 126 -1.30 7.02 4.78
CA VAL A 126 -0.61 6.51 5.98
C VAL A 126 0.90 6.62 5.79
N TYR A 127 1.45 6.17 4.66
CA TYR A 127 2.88 6.28 4.37
C TYR A 127 3.39 7.72 4.47
N ARG A 128 2.69 8.69 3.87
CA ARG A 128 3.07 10.11 3.96
C ARG A 128 3.14 10.62 5.40
N LYS A 129 2.23 10.14 6.27
CA LYS A 129 2.19 10.54 7.69
C LYS A 129 3.31 9.93 8.53
N ILE A 130 3.74 8.70 8.19
CA ILE A 130 4.74 7.97 8.97
C ILE A 130 6.14 7.97 8.34
N LYS A 131 6.31 8.57 7.16
CA LYS A 131 7.55 8.55 6.39
C LYS A 131 8.78 8.92 7.23
N ASP A 132 8.71 10.02 7.97
CA ASP A 132 9.82 10.50 8.79
C ASP A 132 10.16 9.53 9.93
N SER A 133 9.13 8.87 10.49
CA SER A 133 9.33 7.82 11.51
C SER A 133 9.94 6.56 10.92
N LEU A 134 9.62 6.23 9.66
CA LEU A 134 10.17 5.08 8.95
C LEU A 134 11.63 5.29 8.52
N GLU A 135 12.07 6.54 8.33
CA GLU A 135 13.44 6.82 7.89
C GLU A 135 14.50 6.23 8.81
N ASN A 136 14.26 6.24 10.11
CA ASN A 136 15.15 5.74 11.15
C ASN A 136 14.59 4.50 11.87
N TYR A 137 13.56 3.87 11.30
CA TYR A 137 12.97 2.69 11.92
C TYR A 137 13.86 1.47 11.74
N PRO A 138 14.29 0.81 12.82
CA PRO A 138 15.31 -0.24 12.76
C PRO A 138 14.76 -1.60 12.31
N CYS A 139 13.63 -1.65 11.61
CA CYS A 139 13.10 -2.88 11.04
C CYS A 139 13.79 -3.20 9.72
N GLU A 140 14.40 -4.38 9.62
CA GLU A 140 15.13 -4.82 8.42
C GLU A 140 14.19 -5.15 7.23
N ASN A 141 12.98 -5.58 7.52
CA ASN A 141 12.05 -6.06 6.50
C ASN A 141 10.84 -5.12 6.38
N ILE A 142 11.04 -4.00 5.70
CA ILE A 142 9.99 -3.02 5.42
C ILE A 142 9.40 -3.29 4.04
N PHE A 143 8.09 -3.55 4.01
CA PHE A 143 7.31 -3.82 2.82
C PHE A 143 6.39 -2.67 2.49
N VAL A 144 6.37 -2.26 1.23
CA VAL A 144 5.59 -1.13 0.75
C VAL A 144 4.71 -1.58 -0.41
N GLY A 145 3.42 -1.27 -0.34
CA GLY A 145 2.49 -1.60 -1.41
C GLY A 145 2.83 -0.89 -2.73
N SER A 146 2.60 -1.54 -3.86
CA SER A 146 2.87 -0.96 -5.19
C SER A 146 2.09 0.33 -5.45
N THR A 147 0.96 0.55 -4.78
CA THR A 147 0.21 1.81 -4.82
C THR A 147 0.99 2.97 -4.18
N VAL A 148 1.70 2.69 -3.09
CA VAL A 148 2.54 3.69 -2.41
C VAL A 148 3.75 4.03 -3.25
N SER A 149 4.46 3.03 -3.78
CA SER A 149 5.66 3.25 -4.61
C SER A 149 5.36 3.96 -5.93
N PHE A 150 4.14 3.84 -6.43
CA PHE A 150 3.68 4.56 -7.61
C PHE A 150 3.51 6.07 -7.37
N GLU A 151 3.10 6.45 -6.16
CA GLU A 151 2.77 7.85 -5.84
C GLU A 151 3.78 8.54 -4.91
N CYS A 152 4.61 7.79 -4.20
CA CYS A 152 5.54 8.30 -3.23
C CYS A 152 6.96 7.84 -3.53
N ASP A 153 7.94 8.68 -3.24
CA ASP A 153 9.34 8.25 -3.23
C ASP A 153 9.56 7.34 -2.01
N ILE A 154 10.02 6.13 -2.27
CA ILE A 154 10.36 5.14 -1.24
C ILE A 154 11.87 4.92 -1.22
N LYS A 155 12.41 4.49 -0.08
CA LYS A 155 13.83 4.13 0.02
C LYS A 155 14.12 2.86 -0.80
N ASP A 156 15.29 2.78 -1.41
CA ASP A 156 15.73 1.60 -2.18
C ASP A 156 15.81 0.33 -1.32
N SER A 157 16.00 0.48 -0.01
CA SER A 157 16.01 -0.63 0.94
C SER A 157 14.62 -1.23 1.20
N TYR A 158 13.53 -0.52 0.87
CA TYR A 158 12.18 -1.01 1.06
C TYR A 158 11.79 -1.98 -0.06
N LYS A 159 11.09 -3.03 0.31
CA LYS A 159 10.68 -4.09 -0.62
C LYS A 159 9.25 -3.83 -1.07
N GLU A 160 9.06 -3.61 -2.36
CA GLU A 160 7.72 -3.42 -2.91
C GLU A 160 6.99 -4.76 -3.07
N PHE A 161 5.72 -4.82 -2.67
CA PHE A 161 4.84 -5.97 -2.94
C PHE A 161 3.64 -5.57 -3.82
N PRO A 162 3.14 -6.50 -4.65
CA PRO A 162 2.05 -6.21 -5.57
C PRO A 162 0.73 -6.04 -4.82
N MET A 163 0.06 -4.92 -5.03
CA MET A 163 -1.27 -4.64 -4.52
C MET A 163 -2.33 -4.94 -5.57
N HIS A 164 -3.49 -5.43 -5.11
CA HIS A 164 -4.71 -5.42 -5.92
C HIS A 164 -5.44 -4.11 -5.70
N THR A 165 -5.64 -3.33 -6.77
CA THR A 165 -6.33 -2.02 -6.71
C THR A 165 -7.86 -2.15 -6.68
N ARG A 166 -8.41 -3.32 -6.36
CA ARG A 166 -9.87 -3.50 -6.23
C ARG A 166 -10.55 -2.45 -5.37
N TYR A 167 -9.84 -1.90 -4.40
CA TYR A 167 -10.37 -0.88 -3.49
C TYR A 167 -10.58 0.49 -4.16
N HIS A 168 -9.80 0.84 -5.18
CA HIS A 168 -9.97 2.12 -5.89
C HIS A 168 -11.17 2.14 -6.86
N LEU A 169 -11.83 1.00 -7.07
CA LEU A 169 -13.04 0.94 -7.88
C LEU A 169 -14.28 1.47 -7.15
N PHE A 170 -14.20 1.64 -5.82
CA PHE A 170 -15.33 1.96 -4.96
C PHE A 170 -15.05 3.14 -4.02
N GLU A 171 -14.15 4.05 -4.38
CA GLU A 171 -13.82 5.24 -3.56
C GLU A 171 -14.99 6.20 -3.29
N GLY A 172 -16.19 5.90 -3.76
CA GLY A 172 -17.40 6.68 -3.50
C GLY A 172 -18.39 6.09 -2.49
N ASP A 173 -18.22 4.83 -2.09
CA ASP A 173 -19.28 4.10 -1.37
C ASP A 173 -18.97 3.78 0.10
N TYR A 174 -17.90 4.35 0.68
CA TYR A 174 -17.51 4.12 2.07
C TYR A 174 -17.52 5.40 2.91
N LEU A 175 -18.63 6.14 2.85
CA LEU A 175 -18.99 7.13 3.86
C LEU A 175 -20.37 6.85 4.41
#